data_17f6e05304d72e1408036353092e3db1
#
_entry.id   17f6e05304d72e1408036353092e3db1
#
_cell.length_a   1.000
_cell.length_b   1.000
_cell.length_c   1.000
_cell.angle_alpha   90.00
_cell.angle_beta   90.00
_cell.angle_gamma   90.00
#
_symmetry.space_group_name_H-M   'P 1'
#
loop_
_entity.id
_entity.type
_entity.pdbx_description
1 polymer ?
#
loop_
_entity_poly.entity_id
_entity_poly.type
_entity_poly.pdbx_seq_one_letter_code
_entity_poly.pdbx_strand_id
1 'polypeptide(L)'
;LHDSFQQNEFFWNIKTIMTIHNLKFQGVWDVQTIKNITGLSDYYFTADKLEAYKDANYLKGGIVFADAVTTVSNTYAEEIKTPFYGEKLDGLMCARANSLRGIVNGIDYNEFNPETDPYITKTYNATTFRKEKVKNKLQLQRDLGLQEDPKTMMIGIVSRLTDQKGFDLIAYVMDELCQDAIQLEIGRAHV
;
A
#
# COMPACT_ATOMS: atom_id res chain seq x y z
N LEU A 1 10.75 -23.33 0.06
CA LEU A 1 10.01 -24.44 0.69
C LEU A 1 9.75 -25.59 -0.28
N HIS A 2 9.14 -25.31 -1.43
CA HIS A 2 8.72 -26.38 -2.34
C HIS A 2 9.84 -27.25 -2.87
N ASP A 3 10.96 -26.70 -3.31
CA ASP A 3 12.02 -27.49 -3.94
C ASP A 3 13.04 -28.05 -2.95
N SER A 4 13.47 -27.26 -1.95
CA SER A 4 14.53 -27.66 -1.03
C SER A 4 14.04 -28.54 0.13
N PHE A 5 12.77 -28.45 0.47
CA PHE A 5 12.20 -29.13 1.64
C PHE A 5 11.09 -30.12 1.30
N GLN A 6 10.83 -30.39 0.02
CA GLN A 6 9.80 -31.34 -0.42
C GLN A 6 9.97 -32.76 0.14
N GLN A 7 11.20 -33.17 0.44
CA GLN A 7 11.49 -34.48 1.01
C GLN A 7 11.23 -34.57 2.52
N ASN A 8 10.93 -33.46 3.17
CA ASN A 8 10.63 -33.44 4.59
C ASN A 8 9.12 -33.41 4.80
N GLU A 9 8.57 -34.45 5.40
CA GLU A 9 7.15 -34.65 5.66
C GLU A 9 6.50 -33.49 6.42
N PHE A 10 7.25 -32.81 7.27
CA PHE A 10 6.77 -31.62 7.98
C PHE A 10 6.25 -30.53 7.06
N PHE A 11 6.83 -30.35 5.87
CA PHE A 11 6.47 -29.29 4.92
C PHE A 11 5.39 -29.69 3.91
N TRP A 12 4.99 -30.95 3.83
CA TRP A 12 4.08 -31.41 2.76
C TRP A 12 2.70 -30.75 2.79
N ASN A 13 2.21 -30.43 3.97
CA ASN A 13 0.89 -29.83 4.17
C ASN A 13 0.95 -28.31 4.34
N ILE A 14 2.12 -27.68 4.29
CA ILE A 14 2.26 -26.23 4.42
C ILE A 14 1.96 -25.58 3.08
N LYS A 15 0.98 -24.67 3.09
CA LYS A 15 0.65 -23.83 1.96
C LYS A 15 1.26 -22.45 2.12
N THR A 16 1.69 -21.88 0.99
CA THR A 16 2.35 -20.58 0.93
C THR A 16 1.44 -19.57 0.25
N ILE A 17 1.33 -18.38 0.85
CA ILE A 17 0.54 -17.26 0.30
C ILE A 17 1.48 -16.08 0.15
N MET A 18 1.55 -15.53 -1.06
CA MET A 18 2.25 -14.27 -1.32
C MET A 18 1.25 -13.12 -1.35
N THR A 19 1.38 -12.18 -0.41
CA THR A 19 0.54 -10.97 -0.38
C THR A 19 1.28 -9.79 -0.99
N ILE A 20 0.69 -9.20 -2.03
CA ILE A 20 1.20 -8.03 -2.72
C ILE A 20 0.51 -6.79 -2.17
N HIS A 21 1.23 -5.94 -1.45
CA HIS A 21 0.73 -4.64 -1.00
C HIS A 21 0.98 -3.53 -2.03
N ASN A 22 2.11 -3.61 -2.75
CA ASN A 22 2.45 -2.67 -3.81
C ASN A 22 3.43 -3.34 -4.77
N LEU A 23 2.99 -3.55 -6.00
CA LEU A 23 3.76 -4.24 -7.04
C LEU A 23 5.00 -3.46 -7.52
N LYS A 24 5.09 -2.17 -7.25
CA LYS A 24 6.24 -1.33 -7.61
C LYS A 24 7.52 -1.73 -6.87
N PHE A 25 7.41 -2.26 -5.66
CA PHE A 25 8.57 -2.61 -4.81
C PHE A 25 8.89 -4.10 -4.95
N GLN A 26 9.72 -4.43 -5.93
CA GLN A 26 9.94 -5.83 -6.35
C GLN A 26 11.19 -6.48 -5.77
N GLY A 27 12.08 -5.71 -5.14
CA GLY A 27 13.34 -6.23 -4.64
C GLY A 27 14.23 -6.77 -5.78
N VAL A 28 14.54 -5.90 -6.75
CA VAL A 28 15.36 -6.24 -7.92
C VAL A 28 16.82 -5.97 -7.63
N TRP A 29 17.66 -6.98 -7.85
CA TRP A 29 19.11 -6.93 -7.64
C TRP A 29 19.81 -7.78 -8.68
N ASP A 30 21.11 -7.53 -8.91
CA ASP A 30 21.90 -8.39 -9.79
C ASP A 30 21.92 -9.84 -9.27
N VAL A 31 21.94 -10.79 -10.20
CA VAL A 31 21.85 -12.22 -9.91
C VAL A 31 22.96 -12.70 -8.98
N GLN A 32 24.21 -12.20 -9.15
CA GLN A 32 25.33 -12.64 -8.35
C GLN A 32 25.21 -12.23 -6.89
N THR A 33 24.75 -11.01 -6.65
CA THR A 33 24.46 -10.51 -5.27
C THR A 33 23.42 -11.39 -4.59
N ILE A 34 22.33 -11.71 -5.30
CA ILE A 34 21.27 -12.56 -4.73
C ILE A 34 21.76 -13.99 -4.46
N LYS A 35 22.55 -14.57 -5.34
CA LYS A 35 23.20 -15.87 -5.09
C LYS A 35 24.06 -15.85 -3.83
N ASN A 36 24.87 -14.81 -3.67
CA ASN A 36 25.76 -14.67 -2.52
C ASN A 36 24.98 -14.56 -1.20
N ILE A 37 23.85 -13.87 -1.21
CA ILE A 37 23.00 -13.66 -0.01
C ILE A 37 22.19 -14.92 0.31
N THR A 38 21.62 -15.57 -0.71
CA THR A 38 20.64 -16.65 -0.53
C THR A 38 21.23 -18.04 -0.56
N GLY A 39 22.40 -18.23 -1.19
CA GLY A 39 22.97 -19.53 -1.49
C GLY A 39 22.20 -20.36 -2.54
N LEU A 40 21.23 -19.74 -3.24
CA LEU A 40 20.45 -20.41 -4.27
C LEU A 40 21.31 -20.73 -5.50
N SER A 41 21.09 -21.91 -6.09
CA SER A 41 21.78 -22.33 -7.30
C SER A 41 21.23 -21.63 -8.56
N ASP A 42 21.95 -21.74 -9.68
CA ASP A 42 21.55 -21.21 -10.99
C ASP A 42 20.15 -21.65 -11.43
N TYR A 43 19.71 -22.81 -10.97
CA TYR A 43 18.38 -23.36 -11.25
C TYR A 43 17.24 -22.39 -10.94
N TYR A 44 17.42 -21.51 -9.93
CA TYR A 44 16.38 -20.55 -9.53
C TYR A 44 16.41 -19.24 -10.31
N PHE A 45 17.48 -18.97 -11.06
CA PHE A 45 17.67 -17.70 -11.78
C PHE A 45 17.37 -17.83 -13.28
N THR A 46 16.23 -18.40 -13.59
CA THR A 46 15.70 -18.56 -14.95
C THR A 46 14.47 -17.69 -15.15
N ALA A 47 14.12 -17.42 -16.42
CA ALA A 47 13.03 -16.51 -16.79
C ALA A 47 11.64 -16.96 -16.29
N ASP A 48 11.46 -18.25 -16.02
CA ASP A 48 10.26 -18.82 -15.42
C ASP A 48 10.25 -18.77 -13.88
N LYS A 49 11.33 -18.32 -13.24
CA LYS A 49 11.49 -18.26 -11.78
C LYS A 49 11.84 -16.85 -11.28
N LEU A 50 13.06 -16.65 -10.77
CA LEU A 50 13.46 -15.37 -10.17
C LEU A 50 14.00 -14.35 -11.18
N GLU A 51 14.52 -14.79 -12.33
CA GLU A 51 15.09 -13.86 -13.30
C GLU A 51 14.00 -13.00 -13.94
N ALA A 52 14.25 -11.69 -14.00
CA ALA A 52 13.45 -10.72 -14.74
C ALA A 52 14.37 -9.64 -15.32
N TYR A 53 14.39 -9.49 -16.64
CA TYR A 53 15.17 -8.49 -17.35
C TYR A 53 16.69 -8.52 -17.04
N LYS A 54 17.26 -9.72 -16.90
CA LYS A 54 18.65 -10.06 -16.55
C LYS A 54 19.02 -9.91 -15.07
N ASP A 55 18.11 -9.40 -14.25
CA ASP A 55 18.27 -9.30 -12.80
C ASP A 55 17.45 -10.34 -12.05
N ALA A 56 17.72 -10.51 -10.77
CA ALA A 56 16.90 -11.32 -9.88
C ALA A 56 15.80 -10.45 -9.26
N ASN A 57 14.57 -10.94 -9.27
CA ASN A 57 13.40 -10.24 -8.75
C ASN A 57 12.74 -11.09 -7.65
N TYR A 58 12.86 -10.62 -6.40
CA TYR A 58 12.35 -11.34 -5.24
C TYR A 58 10.83 -11.48 -5.24
N LEU A 59 10.13 -10.40 -5.61
CA LEU A 59 8.67 -10.42 -5.66
C LEU A 59 8.17 -11.41 -6.71
N LYS A 60 8.81 -11.42 -7.89
CA LYS A 60 8.52 -12.41 -8.93
C LYS A 60 8.69 -13.83 -8.40
N GLY A 61 9.83 -14.11 -7.75
CA GLY A 61 10.07 -15.41 -7.12
C GLY A 61 8.97 -15.78 -6.10
N GLY A 62 8.62 -14.86 -5.22
CA GLY A 62 7.53 -15.06 -4.27
C GLY A 62 6.19 -15.41 -4.94
N ILE A 63 5.86 -14.71 -6.04
CA ILE A 63 4.63 -14.97 -6.80
C ILE A 63 4.67 -16.32 -7.54
N VAL A 64 5.80 -16.66 -8.12
CA VAL A 64 5.96 -17.91 -8.89
C VAL A 64 5.82 -19.13 -7.98
N PHE A 65 6.45 -19.10 -6.80
CA PHE A 65 6.52 -20.26 -5.90
C PHE A 65 5.38 -20.34 -4.88
N ALA A 66 4.54 -19.32 -4.73
CA ALA A 66 3.42 -19.38 -3.82
C ALA A 66 2.28 -20.26 -4.33
N ASP A 67 1.59 -20.97 -3.42
CA ASP A 67 0.36 -21.70 -3.74
C ASP A 67 -0.77 -20.74 -4.15
N ALA A 68 -0.91 -19.62 -3.42
CA ALA A 68 -1.87 -18.56 -3.71
C ALA A 68 -1.21 -17.18 -3.67
N VAL A 69 -1.80 -16.25 -4.40
CA VAL A 69 -1.38 -14.84 -4.43
C VAL A 69 -2.55 -13.98 -3.99
N THR A 70 -2.29 -13.05 -3.09
CA THR A 70 -3.30 -12.08 -2.66
C THR A 70 -2.82 -10.65 -2.85
N THR A 71 -3.76 -9.72 -2.95
CA THR A 71 -3.48 -8.29 -2.92
C THR A 71 -4.56 -7.55 -2.14
N VAL A 72 -4.37 -6.27 -1.89
CA VAL A 72 -5.13 -5.49 -0.90
C VAL A 72 -6.43 -4.87 -1.44
N SER A 73 -6.85 -5.21 -2.65
CA SER A 73 -8.09 -4.70 -3.26
C SER A 73 -8.56 -5.62 -4.39
N ASN A 74 -9.86 -5.81 -4.53
CA ASN A 74 -10.43 -6.53 -5.68
C ASN A 74 -10.13 -5.78 -7.00
N THR A 75 -10.27 -4.45 -7.00
CA THR A 75 -9.93 -3.62 -8.16
C THR A 75 -8.45 -3.75 -8.49
N TYR A 76 -7.57 -3.64 -7.51
CA TYR A 76 -6.13 -3.77 -7.73
C TYR A 76 -5.73 -5.16 -8.25
N ALA A 77 -6.41 -6.23 -7.86
CA ALA A 77 -6.19 -7.57 -8.42
C ALA A 77 -6.48 -7.63 -9.95
N GLU A 78 -7.37 -6.79 -10.46
CA GLU A 78 -7.62 -6.66 -11.89
C GLU A 78 -6.63 -5.71 -12.56
N GLU A 79 -6.33 -4.57 -11.93
CA GLU A 79 -5.42 -3.55 -12.44
C GLU A 79 -4.01 -4.09 -12.69
N ILE A 80 -3.43 -4.84 -11.74
CA ILE A 80 -2.06 -5.38 -11.84
C ILE A 80 -1.89 -6.42 -12.96
N LYS A 81 -2.97 -6.88 -13.57
CA LYS A 81 -2.94 -7.74 -14.77
C LYS A 81 -2.80 -6.93 -16.06
N THR A 82 -2.82 -5.59 -15.98
CA THR A 82 -2.69 -4.72 -17.15
C THR A 82 -1.27 -4.16 -17.26
N PRO A 83 -0.78 -3.83 -18.46
CA PRO A 83 0.57 -3.28 -18.65
C PRO A 83 0.80 -1.98 -17.88
N PHE A 84 -0.24 -1.16 -17.69
CA PHE A 84 -0.13 0.13 -17.02
C PHE A 84 0.16 0.00 -15.51
N TYR A 85 -0.51 -0.93 -14.82
CA TYR A 85 -0.36 -1.12 -13.37
C TYR A 85 0.49 -2.34 -13.01
N GLY A 86 0.82 -3.19 -13.97
CA GLY A 86 1.51 -4.46 -13.74
C GLY A 86 3.00 -4.34 -13.47
N GLU A 87 3.58 -3.13 -13.57
CA GLU A 87 5.00 -2.88 -13.26
C GLU A 87 5.96 -3.90 -13.93
N LYS A 88 5.68 -4.25 -15.18
CA LYS A 88 6.37 -5.28 -15.99
C LYS A 88 6.16 -6.73 -15.51
N LEU A 89 5.26 -6.98 -14.58
CA LEU A 89 4.84 -8.31 -14.13
C LEU A 89 3.39 -8.66 -14.54
N ASP A 90 2.74 -7.84 -15.37
CA ASP A 90 1.37 -8.04 -15.86
C ASP A 90 1.15 -9.41 -16.48
N GLY A 91 2.07 -9.88 -17.30
CA GLY A 91 2.02 -11.24 -17.87
C GLY A 91 2.04 -12.34 -16.80
N LEU A 92 2.86 -12.18 -15.75
CA LEU A 92 2.87 -13.10 -14.62
C LEU A 92 1.55 -13.03 -13.83
N MET A 93 1.01 -11.83 -13.60
CA MET A 93 -0.28 -11.65 -12.91
C MET A 93 -1.43 -12.28 -13.70
N CYS A 94 -1.43 -12.17 -15.03
CA CYS A 94 -2.37 -12.88 -15.90
C CYS A 94 -2.23 -14.40 -15.78
N ALA A 95 -1.00 -14.92 -15.80
CA ALA A 95 -0.75 -16.36 -15.64
C ALA A 95 -1.20 -16.89 -14.27
N ARG A 96 -1.15 -16.05 -13.23
CA ARG A 96 -1.58 -16.38 -11.86
C ARG A 96 -3.05 -16.00 -11.55
N ALA A 97 -3.83 -15.56 -12.53
CA ALA A 97 -5.19 -15.04 -12.33
C ALA A 97 -6.11 -15.99 -11.53
N ASN A 98 -5.99 -17.30 -11.74
CA ASN A 98 -6.79 -18.31 -11.03
C ASN A 98 -6.46 -18.43 -9.54
N SER A 99 -5.24 -18.08 -9.13
CA SER A 99 -4.79 -18.11 -7.74
C SER A 99 -4.66 -16.72 -7.11
N LEU A 100 -4.92 -15.65 -7.87
CA LEU A 100 -4.89 -14.26 -7.41
C LEU A 100 -6.24 -13.86 -6.82
N ARG A 101 -6.22 -13.26 -5.62
CA ARG A 101 -7.42 -12.75 -4.93
C ARG A 101 -7.15 -11.37 -4.34
N GLY A 102 -8.10 -10.46 -4.50
CA GLY A 102 -8.13 -9.19 -3.78
C GLY A 102 -8.79 -9.37 -2.41
N ILE A 103 -8.12 -8.92 -1.36
CA ILE A 103 -8.65 -8.93 0.01
C ILE A 103 -8.44 -7.53 0.57
N VAL A 104 -9.54 -6.81 0.82
CA VAL A 104 -9.48 -5.44 1.36
C VAL A 104 -8.94 -5.48 2.79
N ASN A 105 -8.03 -4.56 3.11
CA ASN A 105 -7.50 -4.43 4.45
C ASN A 105 -8.61 -4.12 5.47
N GLY A 106 -8.53 -4.72 6.63
CA GLY A 106 -9.40 -4.41 7.76
C GLY A 106 -9.05 -3.07 8.42
N ILE A 107 -9.94 -2.62 9.27
CA ILE A 107 -9.74 -1.47 10.16
C ILE A 107 -9.89 -1.97 11.59
N ASP A 108 -8.94 -1.62 12.46
CA ASP A 108 -9.08 -1.88 13.89
C ASP A 108 -10.00 -0.84 14.52
N TYR A 109 -11.24 -1.23 14.77
CA TYR A 109 -12.23 -0.36 15.38
C TYR A 109 -12.02 -0.10 16.88
N ASN A 110 -11.10 -0.78 17.54
CA ASN A 110 -10.72 -0.47 18.91
C ASN A 110 -9.73 0.70 18.93
N GLU A 111 -8.81 0.75 17.95
CA GLU A 111 -7.83 1.81 17.80
C GLU A 111 -8.42 3.03 17.07
N PHE A 112 -9.07 2.81 15.93
CA PHE A 112 -9.63 3.88 15.08
C PHE A 112 -11.11 4.11 15.33
N ASN A 113 -11.45 4.52 16.55
CA ASN A 113 -12.83 4.77 16.96
C ASN A 113 -13.00 6.20 17.51
N PRO A 114 -13.69 7.11 16.79
CA PRO A 114 -13.87 8.49 17.25
C PRO A 114 -14.72 8.62 18.52
N GLU A 115 -15.41 7.57 18.97
CA GLU A 115 -16.15 7.58 20.23
C GLU A 115 -15.22 7.43 21.44
N THR A 116 -14.07 6.80 21.26
CA THR A 116 -13.14 6.44 22.33
C THR A 116 -11.73 6.98 22.11
N ASP A 117 -11.46 7.64 20.99
CA ASP A 117 -10.14 8.15 20.64
C ASP A 117 -9.70 9.25 21.66
N PRO A 118 -8.61 9.00 22.41
CA PRO A 118 -8.11 9.95 23.40
C PRO A 118 -7.37 11.15 22.80
N TYR A 119 -7.02 11.11 21.52
CA TYR A 119 -6.22 12.14 20.85
C TYR A 119 -7.06 13.25 20.24
N ILE A 120 -8.36 13.04 20.06
CA ILE A 120 -9.25 14.09 19.55
C ILE A 120 -9.84 14.91 20.70
N THR A 121 -10.00 16.22 20.48
CA THR A 121 -10.51 17.14 21.49
C THR A 121 -11.93 16.82 21.92
N LYS A 122 -12.75 16.37 20.97
CA LYS A 122 -14.13 15.98 21.22
C LYS A 122 -14.46 14.68 20.50
N THR A 123 -14.82 13.65 21.28
CA THR A 123 -15.31 12.38 20.75
C THR A 123 -16.67 12.55 20.08
N TYR A 124 -16.94 11.74 19.05
CA TYR A 124 -18.18 11.75 18.29
C TYR A 124 -18.53 10.39 17.71
N ASN A 125 -19.77 10.22 17.31
CA ASN A 125 -20.27 9.04 16.63
C ASN A 125 -21.09 9.42 15.38
N ALA A 126 -21.67 8.43 14.72
CA ALA A 126 -22.43 8.63 13.49
C ALA A 126 -23.63 9.61 13.64
N THR A 127 -24.16 9.80 14.84
CA THR A 127 -25.29 10.71 15.09
C THR A 127 -24.85 12.12 15.49
N THR A 128 -23.67 12.25 16.11
CA THR A 128 -23.19 13.51 16.67
C THR A 128 -22.09 14.19 15.84
N PHE A 129 -21.54 13.51 14.84
CA PHE A 129 -20.34 13.97 14.10
C PHE A 129 -20.48 15.38 13.51
N ARG A 130 -21.65 15.73 12.97
CA ARG A 130 -21.88 17.06 12.35
C ARG A 130 -21.61 18.21 13.30
N LYS A 131 -21.95 18.05 14.57
CA LYS A 131 -21.77 19.05 15.61
C LYS A 131 -20.40 18.94 16.29
N GLU A 132 -19.99 17.73 16.66
CA GLU A 132 -18.82 17.55 17.50
C GLU A 132 -17.51 17.59 16.70
N LYS A 133 -17.50 17.13 15.44
CA LYS A 133 -16.32 17.18 14.57
C LYS A 133 -15.87 18.63 14.28
N VAL A 134 -16.79 19.60 14.28
CA VAL A 134 -16.45 21.02 14.14
C VAL A 134 -15.54 21.50 15.28
N LYS A 135 -15.73 21.00 16.50
CA LYS A 135 -14.87 21.35 17.64
C LYS A 135 -13.43 20.84 17.45
N ASN A 136 -13.27 19.65 16.89
CA ASN A 136 -11.96 19.11 16.55
C ASN A 136 -11.29 19.94 15.44
N LYS A 137 -12.06 20.39 14.45
CA LYS A 137 -11.54 21.28 13.41
C LYS A 137 -11.04 22.60 13.98
N LEU A 138 -11.82 23.26 14.83
CA LEU A 138 -11.43 24.54 15.45
C LEU A 138 -10.17 24.38 16.32
N GLN A 139 -10.08 23.28 17.05
CA GLN A 139 -8.87 22.99 17.83
C GLN A 139 -7.65 22.78 16.90
N LEU A 140 -7.81 22.01 15.82
CA LEU A 140 -6.74 21.80 14.87
C LEU A 140 -6.30 23.11 14.19
N GLN A 141 -7.24 23.99 13.81
CA GLN A 141 -6.92 25.33 13.29
C GLN A 141 -6.08 26.13 14.30
N ARG A 142 -6.44 26.09 15.58
CA ARG A 142 -5.69 26.75 16.66
C ARG A 142 -4.29 26.19 16.83
N ASP A 143 -4.16 24.87 16.85
CA ASP A 143 -2.88 24.17 17.06
C ASP A 143 -1.90 24.43 15.90
N LEU A 144 -2.44 24.63 14.69
CA LEU A 144 -1.67 24.96 13.49
C LEU A 144 -1.46 26.46 13.27
N GLY A 145 -1.97 27.33 14.17
CA GLY A 145 -1.88 28.78 14.02
C GLY A 145 -2.69 29.35 12.86
N LEU A 146 -3.71 28.61 12.40
CA LEU A 146 -4.64 29.07 11.35
C LEU A 146 -5.77 29.89 11.94
N GLN A 147 -6.44 30.68 11.09
CA GLN A 147 -7.65 31.39 11.51
C GLN A 147 -8.76 30.37 11.86
N GLU A 148 -9.29 30.49 13.08
CA GLU A 148 -10.38 29.65 13.54
C GLU A 148 -11.70 30.10 12.86
N ASP A 149 -12.19 29.24 11.96
CA ASP A 149 -13.50 29.45 11.32
C ASP A 149 -14.20 28.12 11.06
N PRO A 150 -15.38 27.88 11.65
CA PRO A 150 -16.13 26.65 11.43
C PRO A 150 -16.61 26.47 9.98
N LYS A 151 -16.72 27.57 9.21
CA LYS A 151 -17.24 27.53 7.83
C LYS A 151 -16.16 27.37 6.78
N THR A 152 -14.96 27.88 7.00
CA THR A 152 -13.85 27.73 6.05
C THR A 152 -13.56 26.25 5.81
N MET A 153 -13.49 25.81 4.56
CA MET A 153 -13.13 24.45 4.22
C MET A 153 -11.69 24.15 4.64
N MET A 154 -11.48 23.09 5.39
CA MET A 154 -10.15 22.62 5.76
C MET A 154 -9.87 21.29 5.09
N ILE A 155 -8.78 21.22 4.33
CA ILE A 155 -8.30 20.03 3.64
C ILE A 155 -7.03 19.55 4.36
N GLY A 156 -7.07 18.33 4.90
CA GLY A 156 -5.92 17.70 5.55
C GLY A 156 -5.38 16.55 4.71
N ILE A 157 -4.07 16.51 4.54
CA ILE A 157 -3.36 15.42 3.87
C ILE A 157 -2.28 14.89 4.82
N VAL A 158 -2.38 13.63 5.22
CA VAL A 158 -1.34 12.96 6.02
C VAL A 158 -0.80 11.79 5.23
N SER A 159 0.39 11.96 4.64
CA SER A 159 0.98 10.96 3.78
C SER A 159 2.50 11.13 3.65
N ARG A 160 3.16 10.10 3.08
CA ARG A 160 4.54 10.26 2.57
C ARG A 160 4.50 11.15 1.33
N LEU A 161 5.45 12.10 1.23
CA LEU A 161 5.58 13.00 0.09
C LEU A 161 6.27 12.26 -1.07
N THR A 162 5.53 11.42 -1.76
CA THR A 162 6.02 10.60 -2.89
C THR A 162 5.08 10.76 -4.09
N ASP A 163 5.61 10.53 -5.29
CA ASP A 163 4.86 10.64 -6.56
C ASP A 163 3.57 9.81 -6.57
N GLN A 164 3.59 8.62 -5.93
CA GLN A 164 2.43 7.74 -5.83
C GLN A 164 1.23 8.35 -5.07
N LYS A 165 1.42 9.47 -4.37
CA LYS A 165 0.37 10.14 -3.58
C LYS A 165 -0.28 11.30 -4.32
N GLY A 166 0.11 11.56 -5.58
CA GLY A 166 -0.52 12.56 -6.43
C GLY A 166 -0.23 14.01 -6.01
N PHE A 167 0.90 14.28 -5.37
CA PHE A 167 1.27 15.65 -5.01
C PHE A 167 1.52 16.55 -6.21
N ASP A 168 1.88 15.99 -7.35
CA ASP A 168 1.97 16.66 -8.64
C ASP A 168 0.60 17.19 -9.10
N LEU A 169 -0.47 16.42 -8.89
CA LEU A 169 -1.84 16.85 -9.19
C LEU A 169 -2.30 17.98 -8.27
N ILE A 170 -1.93 17.90 -6.97
CA ILE A 170 -2.24 18.97 -6.01
C ILE A 170 -1.50 20.24 -6.40
N ALA A 171 -0.20 20.15 -6.72
CA ALA A 171 0.61 21.29 -7.16
C ALA A 171 0.05 21.92 -8.44
N TYR A 172 -0.46 21.11 -9.37
CA TYR A 172 -1.05 21.59 -10.61
C TYR A 172 -2.29 22.48 -10.41
N VAL A 173 -3.12 22.16 -9.39
CA VAL A 173 -4.35 22.92 -9.11
C VAL A 173 -4.18 23.95 -7.98
N MET A 174 -2.99 24.12 -7.46
CA MET A 174 -2.74 24.94 -6.26
C MET A 174 -3.14 26.42 -6.47
N ASP A 175 -2.83 27.00 -7.62
CA ASP A 175 -3.17 28.39 -7.91
C ASP A 175 -4.69 28.63 -7.93
N GLU A 176 -5.47 27.65 -8.39
CA GLU A 176 -6.92 27.70 -8.32
C GLU A 176 -7.44 27.54 -6.90
N LEU A 177 -6.89 26.57 -6.16
CA LEU A 177 -7.26 26.33 -4.76
C LEU A 177 -6.99 27.56 -3.87
N CYS A 178 -5.91 28.31 -4.13
CA CYS A 178 -5.56 29.51 -3.39
C CYS A 178 -6.50 30.71 -3.64
N GLN A 179 -7.36 30.64 -4.66
CA GLN A 179 -8.39 31.67 -4.89
C GLN A 179 -9.62 31.49 -4.02
N ASP A 180 -9.84 30.32 -3.49
CA ASP A 180 -10.95 29.99 -2.60
C ASP A 180 -10.59 30.21 -1.12
N ALA A 181 -11.62 30.43 -0.29
CA ALA A 181 -11.45 30.51 1.15
C ALA A 181 -11.28 29.13 1.77
N ILE A 182 -10.10 28.51 1.55
CA ILE A 182 -9.73 27.20 2.06
C ILE A 182 -8.50 27.26 2.96
N GLN A 183 -8.33 26.26 3.79
CA GLN A 183 -7.11 25.99 4.53
C GLN A 183 -6.60 24.60 4.12
N LEU A 184 -5.36 24.53 3.65
CA LEU A 184 -4.71 23.30 3.26
C LEU A 184 -3.57 23.00 4.22
N GLU A 185 -3.60 21.84 4.85
CA GLU A 185 -2.57 21.34 5.76
C GLU A 185 -1.99 20.04 5.23
N ILE A 186 -0.68 19.97 5.13
CA ILE A 186 0.03 18.77 4.66
C ILE A 186 0.95 18.28 5.76
N GLY A 187 0.53 17.21 6.43
CA GLY A 187 1.30 16.50 7.43
C GLY A 187 2.08 15.34 6.83
N ARG A 188 3.30 15.09 7.33
CA ARG A 188 4.10 13.93 6.97
C ARG A 188 3.80 12.79 7.94
N ALA A 189 3.39 11.63 7.41
CA ALA A 189 3.38 10.41 8.20
C ALA A 189 4.82 9.99 8.55
N HIS A 190 5.14 9.91 9.83
CA HIS A 190 6.36 9.27 10.31
C HIS A 190 6.11 7.76 10.35
N VAL A 191 6.95 7.00 9.68
CA VAL A 191 7.00 5.53 9.73
C VAL A 191 8.18 5.15 10.60
#